data_9ede5fae75dff2b7bff2fdd828b75b0e
#
_entry.id   9ede5fae75dff2b7bff2fdd828b75b0e
#
_cell.length_a   1.000
_cell.length_b   1.000
_cell.length_c   1.000
_cell.angle_alpha   90.00
_cell.angle_beta   90.00
_cell.angle_gamma   90.00
#
_symmetry.space_group_name_H-M   'P 1'
#
loop_
_entity.id
_entity.type
_entity.pdbx_description
1 polymer ?
#
loop_
_entity_poly.entity_id
_entity_poly.type
_entity_poly.pdbx_seq_one_letter_code
_entity_poly.pdbx_strand_id
1 'polypeptide(L)'
;EEYLNRLELAGSSINQAAQVGHGTVRTAVMGFDDRAPTSSEMDAMKALVAEALDAGALGFSTGLYYAPGSYARTDEVAELAREAAARDKLYSSHIRDESNYSVSLFNAIEEAIAIGRQSGVRVQISHLKCLGRPTWGRAHDLLDRIARSRAEGLDVASDQYPYTATSTGLSGAIFPRWSQVGGREILIKNLSDKAFRNRLHEGIKENLDRRGSAEDIVIARYVPNPEFEGLN
;
A
#
# COMPACT_ATOMS: atom_id res chain seq x y z
N GLU A 1 -16.88 -4.80 13.18
CA GLU A 1 -18.30 -5.16 13.34
C GLU A 1 -19.23 -3.98 12.98
N GLU A 2 -19.14 -2.81 13.61
CA GLU A 2 -19.99 -1.65 13.33
C GLU A 2 -19.99 -1.23 11.85
N TYR A 3 -18.84 -1.23 11.18
CA TYR A 3 -18.73 -0.90 9.77
C TYR A 3 -19.48 -1.89 8.87
N LEU A 4 -19.34 -3.19 9.12
CA LEU A 4 -20.05 -4.24 8.38
C LEU A 4 -21.56 -4.16 8.59
N ASN A 5 -21.98 -3.93 9.81
CA ASN A 5 -23.40 -3.73 10.14
C ASN A 5 -23.99 -2.51 9.42
N ARG A 6 -23.23 -1.41 9.31
CA ARG A 6 -23.66 -0.22 8.54
C ARG A 6 -23.81 -0.51 7.03
N LEU A 7 -22.90 -1.31 6.46
CA LEU A 7 -23.00 -1.72 5.05
C LEU A 7 -24.25 -2.58 4.81
N GLU A 8 -24.54 -3.50 5.70
CA GLU A 8 -25.72 -4.36 5.63
C GLU A 8 -27.01 -3.55 5.74
N LEU A 9 -27.09 -2.65 6.70
CA LEU A 9 -28.26 -1.76 6.90
C LEU A 9 -28.48 -0.77 5.74
N ALA A 10 -27.41 -0.28 5.12
CA ALA A 10 -27.50 0.63 4.00
C ALA A 10 -28.06 -0.04 2.73
N GLY A 11 -27.89 -1.35 2.62
CA GLY A 11 -28.19 -2.11 1.41
C GLY A 11 -27.25 -1.78 0.25
N SER A 12 -27.07 -2.73 -0.66
CA SER A 12 -26.24 -2.55 -1.85
C SER A 12 -26.80 -3.41 -2.98
N SER A 13 -26.70 -2.90 -4.22
CA SER A 13 -27.05 -3.67 -5.42
C SER A 13 -25.97 -4.67 -5.83
N ILE A 14 -24.82 -4.64 -5.16
CA ILE A 14 -23.68 -5.53 -5.38
C ILE A 14 -23.24 -6.18 -4.06
N ASN A 15 -22.58 -7.33 -4.12
CA ASN A 15 -21.92 -7.91 -2.95
C ASN A 15 -20.78 -7.02 -2.49
N GLN A 16 -20.67 -6.81 -1.18
CA GLN A 16 -19.60 -6.04 -0.54
C GLN A 16 -18.84 -6.90 0.45
N ALA A 17 -17.53 -6.75 0.47
CA ALA A 17 -16.66 -7.38 1.46
C ALA A 17 -15.56 -6.40 1.86
N ALA A 18 -15.28 -6.34 3.16
CA ALA A 18 -14.23 -5.50 3.70
C ALA A 18 -12.96 -6.30 3.99
N GLN A 19 -11.82 -5.63 3.98
CA GLN A 19 -10.54 -6.16 4.42
C GLN A 19 -10.00 -5.30 5.56
N VAL A 20 -9.28 -5.91 6.50
CA VAL A 20 -8.55 -5.16 7.52
C VAL A 20 -7.22 -4.66 6.95
N GLY A 21 -7.01 -3.35 7.03
CA GLY A 21 -5.83 -2.70 6.45
C GLY A 21 -4.66 -2.63 7.43
N HIS A 22 -3.48 -3.11 7.03
CA HIS A 22 -2.23 -3.00 7.77
C HIS A 22 -1.94 -1.56 8.23
N GLY A 23 -2.03 -0.59 7.31
CA GLY A 23 -1.78 0.81 7.62
C GLY A 23 -2.69 1.35 8.72
N THR A 24 -3.95 0.92 8.76
CA THR A 24 -4.92 1.29 9.81
C THR A 24 -4.54 0.66 11.15
N VAL A 25 -4.23 -0.63 11.15
CA VAL A 25 -3.81 -1.36 12.36
C VAL A 25 -2.51 -0.77 12.92
N ARG A 26 -1.53 -0.53 12.04
CA ARG A 26 -0.24 0.06 12.42
C ARG A 26 -0.44 1.47 13.00
N THR A 27 -1.28 2.29 12.37
CA THR A 27 -1.59 3.65 12.86
C THR A 27 -2.24 3.61 14.24
N ALA A 28 -3.13 2.67 14.48
CA ALA A 28 -3.82 2.53 15.77
C ALA A 28 -2.85 2.17 16.92
N VAL A 29 -1.80 1.39 16.65
CA VAL A 29 -0.86 0.91 17.68
C VAL A 29 0.40 1.77 17.77
N MET A 30 0.95 2.19 16.62
CA MET A 30 2.26 2.84 16.53
C MET A 30 2.21 4.25 15.95
N GLY A 31 1.05 4.71 15.46
CA GLY A 31 0.98 5.97 14.72
C GLY A 31 1.76 5.90 13.39
N PHE A 32 2.48 6.99 13.09
CA PHE A 32 3.31 7.12 11.89
C PHE A 32 4.82 7.04 12.19
N ASP A 33 5.20 6.25 13.20
CA ASP A 33 6.60 6.04 13.55
C ASP A 33 7.31 5.18 12.50
N ASP A 34 8.48 5.64 12.05
CA ASP A 34 9.36 4.89 11.14
C ASP A 34 10.32 4.03 11.97
N ARG A 35 9.82 2.96 12.55
CA ARG A 35 10.59 1.96 13.31
C ARG A 35 9.89 0.59 13.29
N ALA A 36 10.60 -0.45 13.66
CA ALA A 36 9.98 -1.74 13.89
C ALA A 36 9.07 -1.72 15.13
N PRO A 37 8.00 -2.53 15.18
CA PRO A 37 7.20 -2.71 16.39
C PRO A 37 8.00 -3.43 17.49
N THR A 38 7.70 -3.10 18.73
CA THR A 38 8.06 -3.93 19.88
C THR A 38 7.22 -5.22 19.88
N SER A 39 7.60 -6.21 20.69
CA SER A 39 6.80 -7.44 20.80
C SER A 39 5.37 -7.16 21.23
N SER A 40 5.16 -6.27 22.22
CA SER A 40 3.84 -5.91 22.68
C SER A 40 2.99 -5.16 21.65
N GLU A 41 3.62 -4.31 20.81
CA GLU A 41 2.94 -3.64 19.70
C GLU A 41 2.57 -4.64 18.59
N MET A 42 3.45 -5.59 18.29
CA MET A 42 3.16 -6.68 17.36
C MET A 42 1.96 -7.52 17.85
N ASP A 43 1.95 -7.91 19.13
CA ASP A 43 0.84 -8.67 19.70
C ASP A 43 -0.48 -7.88 19.66
N ALA A 44 -0.43 -6.57 19.92
CA ALA A 44 -1.59 -5.70 19.79
C ALA A 44 -2.10 -5.59 18.34
N MET A 45 -1.20 -5.46 17.37
CA MET A 45 -1.56 -5.46 15.94
C MET A 45 -2.17 -6.79 15.51
N LYS A 46 -1.61 -7.93 15.94
CA LYS A 46 -2.15 -9.28 15.67
C LYS A 46 -3.56 -9.43 16.22
N ALA A 47 -3.79 -8.96 17.46
CA ALA A 47 -5.11 -9.00 18.06
C ALA A 47 -6.16 -8.20 17.26
N LEU A 48 -5.81 -7.00 16.79
CA LEU A 48 -6.69 -6.18 15.95
C LEU A 48 -6.99 -6.83 14.59
N VAL A 49 -5.98 -7.46 13.95
CA VAL A 49 -6.18 -8.19 12.70
C VAL A 49 -7.09 -9.38 12.93
N ALA A 50 -6.85 -10.18 13.98
CA ALA A 50 -7.65 -11.32 14.34
C ALA A 50 -9.12 -10.93 14.62
N GLU A 51 -9.35 -9.90 15.44
CA GLU A 51 -10.68 -9.37 15.74
C GLU A 51 -11.46 -8.99 14.47
N ALA A 52 -10.81 -8.25 13.55
CA ALA A 52 -11.45 -7.84 12.32
C ALA A 52 -11.81 -9.02 11.42
N LEU A 53 -10.93 -10.02 11.32
CA LEU A 53 -11.16 -11.24 10.52
C LEU A 53 -12.29 -12.09 11.14
N ASP A 54 -12.33 -12.21 12.45
CA ASP A 54 -13.38 -12.94 13.19
C ASP A 54 -14.74 -12.21 13.09
N ALA A 55 -14.73 -10.87 12.99
CA ALA A 55 -15.92 -10.05 12.73
C ALA A 55 -16.43 -10.14 11.26
N GLY A 56 -15.77 -10.90 10.39
CA GLY A 56 -16.24 -11.16 9.02
C GLY A 56 -15.45 -10.43 7.91
N ALA A 57 -14.30 -9.82 8.22
CA ALA A 57 -13.44 -9.29 7.15
C ALA A 57 -12.98 -10.42 6.22
N LEU A 58 -12.95 -10.13 4.89
CA LEU A 58 -12.58 -11.08 3.86
C LEU A 58 -11.09 -11.44 3.90
N GLY A 59 -10.24 -10.53 4.38
CA GLY A 59 -8.80 -10.72 4.40
C GLY A 59 -8.06 -9.58 5.07
N PHE A 60 -6.74 -9.69 5.01
CA PHE A 60 -5.77 -8.69 5.45
C PHE A 60 -5.18 -7.98 4.24
N SER A 61 -5.06 -6.66 4.25
CA SER A 61 -4.55 -5.89 3.13
C SER A 61 -3.39 -4.96 3.52
N THR A 62 -2.49 -4.71 2.57
CA THR A 62 -1.39 -3.76 2.75
C THR A 62 -1.33 -2.74 1.63
N GLY A 63 -0.82 -1.55 1.96
CA GLY A 63 -0.36 -0.55 1.01
C GLY A 63 1.08 -0.17 1.34
N LEU A 64 2.04 -1.02 0.96
CA LEU A 64 3.45 -0.88 1.34
C LEU A 64 4.17 0.27 0.63
N TYR A 65 3.53 0.87 -0.35
CA TYR A 65 4.00 2.11 -0.97
C TYR A 65 3.78 3.32 -0.07
N TYR A 66 2.70 3.36 0.72
CA TYR A 66 2.26 4.52 1.50
C TYR A 66 2.71 4.44 2.96
N ALA A 67 3.00 5.62 3.57
CA ALA A 67 3.17 5.72 5.01
C ALA A 67 1.83 5.44 5.75
N PRO A 68 1.83 4.76 6.90
CA PRO A 68 2.98 4.17 7.58
C PRO A 68 3.36 2.75 7.10
N GLY A 69 2.61 2.15 6.17
CA GLY A 69 2.89 0.80 5.65
C GLY A 69 4.30 0.67 5.03
N SER A 70 4.80 1.75 4.43
CA SER A 70 6.13 1.79 3.82
C SER A 70 7.28 1.68 4.82
N TYR A 71 7.03 1.90 6.09
CA TYR A 71 8.02 1.74 7.17
C TYR A 71 8.14 0.29 7.65
N ALA A 72 7.12 -0.53 7.36
CA ALA A 72 7.11 -1.93 7.76
C ALA A 72 8.12 -2.77 6.98
N ARG A 73 8.72 -3.73 7.65
CA ARG A 73 9.55 -4.76 7.06
C ARG A 73 8.69 -5.93 6.62
N THR A 74 9.23 -6.75 5.73
CA THR A 74 8.56 -7.95 5.20
C THR A 74 8.16 -8.92 6.32
N ASP A 75 9.02 -9.08 7.35
CA ASP A 75 8.76 -9.95 8.49
C ASP A 75 7.57 -9.48 9.34
N GLU A 76 7.40 -8.17 9.55
CA GLU A 76 6.22 -7.61 10.22
C GLU A 76 4.94 -7.98 9.48
N VAL A 77 4.92 -7.79 8.17
CA VAL A 77 3.74 -8.08 7.35
C VAL A 77 3.44 -9.58 7.30
N ALA A 78 4.47 -10.41 7.17
CA ALA A 78 4.31 -11.87 7.16
C ALA A 78 3.75 -12.39 8.49
N GLU A 79 4.18 -11.83 9.62
CA GLU A 79 3.69 -12.19 10.94
C GLU A 79 2.19 -11.85 11.10
N LEU A 80 1.75 -10.68 10.63
CA LEU A 80 0.33 -10.30 10.64
C LEU A 80 -0.50 -11.11 9.63
N ALA A 81 0.07 -11.45 8.47
CA ALA A 81 -0.61 -12.25 7.46
C ALA A 81 -0.91 -13.69 7.92
N ARG A 82 -0.18 -14.22 8.92
CA ARG A 82 -0.49 -15.52 9.55
C ARG A 82 -1.86 -15.53 10.21
N GLU A 83 -2.35 -14.41 10.71
CA GLU A 83 -3.70 -14.31 11.27
C GLU A 83 -4.78 -14.56 10.19
N ALA A 84 -4.53 -14.10 8.96
CA ALA A 84 -5.40 -14.37 7.81
C ALA A 84 -5.27 -15.82 7.34
N ALA A 85 -4.05 -16.36 7.27
CA ALA A 85 -3.82 -17.77 6.91
C ALA A 85 -4.51 -18.73 7.87
N ALA A 86 -4.42 -18.49 9.19
CA ALA A 86 -5.04 -19.33 10.23
C ALA A 86 -6.57 -19.38 10.13
N ARG A 87 -7.19 -18.40 9.44
CA ARG A 87 -8.65 -18.27 9.25
C ARG A 87 -9.10 -18.58 7.81
N ASP A 88 -8.21 -19.15 6.99
CA ASP A 88 -8.44 -19.39 5.56
C ASP A 88 -8.89 -18.12 4.79
N LYS A 89 -8.34 -16.97 5.16
CA LYS A 89 -8.57 -15.68 4.53
C LYS A 89 -7.42 -15.32 3.58
N LEU A 90 -7.63 -14.28 2.76
CA LEU A 90 -6.62 -13.84 1.79
C LEU A 90 -5.77 -12.67 2.34
N TYR A 91 -4.60 -12.50 1.75
CA TYR A 91 -3.77 -11.31 1.84
C TYR A 91 -3.77 -10.58 0.51
N SER A 92 -4.12 -9.30 0.48
CA SER A 92 -4.02 -8.47 -0.72
C SER A 92 -2.99 -7.35 -0.53
N SER A 93 -2.21 -7.08 -1.58
CA SER A 93 -1.12 -6.12 -1.51
C SER A 93 -1.15 -5.12 -2.65
N HIS A 94 -1.30 -3.83 -2.29
CA HIS A 94 -0.68 -2.77 -3.06
C HIS A 94 0.81 -2.83 -2.74
N ILE A 95 1.60 -3.34 -3.68
CA ILE A 95 3.01 -3.66 -3.47
C ILE A 95 3.86 -2.41 -3.19
N ARG A 96 5.05 -2.60 -2.62
CA ARG A 96 5.94 -1.54 -2.16
C ARG A 96 6.43 -0.61 -3.26
N ASP A 97 6.56 -1.13 -4.48
CA ASP A 97 7.01 -0.37 -5.64
C ASP A 97 6.39 -0.95 -6.92
N GLU A 98 5.80 -0.10 -7.73
CA GLU A 98 5.21 -0.48 -9.01
C GLU A 98 6.10 -0.05 -10.20
N SER A 99 7.27 0.50 -9.90
CA SER A 99 8.24 1.00 -10.88
C SER A 99 9.68 0.73 -10.42
N ASN A 100 10.47 1.79 -10.29
CA ASN A 100 11.84 1.79 -9.77
C ASN A 100 12.05 2.99 -8.84
N TYR A 101 11.07 3.24 -7.96
CA TYR A 101 11.11 4.40 -7.06
C TYR A 101 11.82 4.10 -5.73
N SER A 102 11.83 2.82 -5.31
CA SER A 102 12.44 2.39 -4.05
C SER A 102 13.15 1.04 -4.17
N VAL A 103 12.41 -0.06 -4.10
CA VAL A 103 12.96 -1.43 -4.12
C VAL A 103 12.94 -2.08 -5.49
N SER A 104 12.32 -1.47 -6.47
CA SER A 104 11.93 -1.95 -7.79
C SER A 104 10.66 -2.81 -7.80
N LEU A 105 9.95 -2.76 -8.94
CA LEU A 105 8.75 -3.55 -9.18
C LEU A 105 8.98 -5.05 -8.95
N PHE A 106 10.10 -5.59 -9.45
CA PHE A 106 10.38 -7.02 -9.32
C PHE A 106 10.63 -7.45 -7.87
N ASN A 107 11.38 -6.66 -7.11
CA ASN A 107 11.61 -6.95 -5.70
C ASN A 107 10.34 -6.78 -4.87
N ALA A 108 9.45 -5.85 -5.24
CA ALA A 108 8.17 -5.69 -4.56
C ALA A 108 7.21 -6.88 -4.80
N ILE A 109 7.25 -7.49 -5.98
CA ILE A 109 6.53 -8.73 -6.27
C ILE A 109 7.12 -9.90 -5.48
N GLU A 110 8.44 -10.04 -5.47
CA GLU A 110 9.11 -11.07 -4.67
C GLU A 110 8.81 -10.90 -3.16
N GLU A 111 8.70 -9.66 -2.67
CA GLU A 111 8.27 -9.40 -1.29
C GLU A 111 6.85 -9.94 -1.03
N ALA A 112 5.88 -9.66 -1.91
CA ALA A 112 4.52 -10.16 -1.76
C ALA A 112 4.47 -11.70 -1.79
N ILE A 113 5.23 -12.34 -2.69
CA ILE A 113 5.39 -13.79 -2.78
C ILE A 113 6.06 -14.35 -1.51
N ALA A 114 7.10 -13.68 -1.00
CA ALA A 114 7.79 -14.08 0.21
C ALA A 114 6.89 -14.01 1.45
N ILE A 115 6.02 -13.00 1.54
CA ILE A 115 4.99 -12.91 2.59
C ILE A 115 4.07 -14.14 2.52
N GLY A 116 3.57 -14.48 1.33
CA GLY A 116 2.76 -15.69 1.14
C GLY A 116 3.48 -16.97 1.56
N ARG A 117 4.74 -17.12 1.15
CA ARG A 117 5.57 -18.29 1.50
C ARG A 117 5.83 -18.41 3.00
N GLN A 118 6.08 -17.30 3.68
CA GLN A 118 6.39 -17.27 5.12
C GLN A 118 5.16 -17.45 6.00
N SER A 119 4.00 -16.97 5.56
CA SER A 119 2.76 -16.98 6.34
C SER A 119 1.82 -18.14 5.98
N GLY A 120 1.97 -18.72 4.81
CA GLY A 120 1.03 -19.72 4.27
C GLY A 120 -0.29 -19.12 3.73
N VAL A 121 -0.39 -17.79 3.64
CA VAL A 121 -1.59 -17.09 3.20
C VAL A 121 -1.71 -17.09 1.67
N ARG A 122 -2.94 -17.13 1.15
CA ARG A 122 -3.23 -16.85 -0.27
C ARG A 122 -2.94 -15.38 -0.58
N VAL A 123 -2.22 -15.10 -1.67
CA VAL A 123 -1.76 -13.76 -2.03
C VAL A 123 -2.52 -13.23 -3.24
N GLN A 124 -3.09 -12.04 -3.11
CA GLN A 124 -3.61 -11.23 -4.20
C GLN A 124 -2.73 -10.02 -4.42
N ILE A 125 -2.04 -9.94 -5.55
CA ILE A 125 -1.29 -8.74 -5.96
C ILE A 125 -2.27 -7.80 -6.64
N SER A 126 -2.62 -6.70 -5.95
CA SER A 126 -3.64 -5.77 -6.43
C SER A 126 -3.12 -4.91 -7.57
N HIS A 127 -4.00 -4.66 -8.56
CA HIS A 127 -3.80 -3.75 -9.70
C HIS A 127 -2.39 -3.80 -10.30
N LEU A 128 -1.90 -5.01 -10.59
CA LEU A 128 -0.56 -5.26 -11.14
C LEU A 128 -0.32 -4.43 -12.40
N LYS A 129 0.78 -3.67 -12.43
CA LYS A 129 1.17 -2.83 -13.55
C LYS A 129 2.67 -2.59 -13.62
N CYS A 130 3.14 -2.25 -14.79
CA CYS A 130 4.49 -1.74 -15.04
C CYS A 130 4.41 -0.20 -15.09
N LEU A 131 4.52 0.45 -13.92
CA LEU A 131 4.39 1.90 -13.80
C LEU A 131 5.69 2.60 -14.21
N GLY A 132 5.57 3.56 -15.14
CA GLY A 132 6.70 4.37 -15.60
C GLY A 132 7.62 3.67 -16.60
N ARG A 133 8.32 4.49 -17.39
CA ARG A 133 9.15 4.06 -18.54
C ARG A 133 10.18 2.96 -18.23
N PRO A 134 10.84 2.94 -17.06
CA PRO A 134 11.84 1.90 -16.76
C PRO A 134 11.29 0.47 -16.68
N THR A 135 9.96 0.31 -16.50
CA THR A 135 9.32 -1.00 -16.38
C THR A 135 8.43 -1.37 -17.57
N TRP A 136 8.24 -0.46 -18.52
CA TRP A 136 7.40 -0.74 -19.69
C TRP A 136 7.93 -1.93 -20.50
N GLY A 137 7.02 -2.72 -21.03
CA GLY A 137 7.34 -3.93 -21.77
C GLY A 137 7.72 -5.14 -20.92
N ARG A 138 7.79 -5.01 -19.58
CA ARG A 138 8.24 -6.07 -18.66
C ARG A 138 7.11 -6.93 -18.09
N ALA A 139 5.88 -6.82 -18.62
CA ALA A 139 4.73 -7.55 -18.10
C ALA A 139 4.91 -9.09 -18.13
N HIS A 140 5.54 -9.64 -19.19
CA HIS A 140 5.82 -11.07 -19.25
C HIS A 140 6.71 -11.55 -18.12
N ASP A 141 7.74 -10.80 -17.76
CA ASP A 141 8.66 -11.16 -16.67
C ASP A 141 7.92 -11.22 -15.32
N LEU A 142 6.91 -10.35 -15.12
CA LEU A 142 6.07 -10.36 -13.91
C LEU A 142 5.17 -11.59 -13.86
N LEU A 143 4.50 -11.88 -14.97
CA LEU A 143 3.61 -13.04 -15.08
C LEU A 143 4.39 -14.36 -14.92
N ASP A 144 5.60 -14.43 -15.46
CA ASP A 144 6.48 -15.59 -15.28
C ASP A 144 6.85 -15.82 -13.81
N ARG A 145 7.08 -14.74 -13.03
CA ARG A 145 7.36 -14.87 -11.59
C ARG A 145 6.16 -15.42 -10.82
N ILE A 146 4.97 -14.90 -11.11
CA ILE A 146 3.73 -15.38 -10.53
C ILE A 146 3.50 -16.85 -10.93
N ALA A 147 3.68 -17.19 -12.20
CA ALA A 147 3.53 -18.55 -12.69
C ALA A 147 4.49 -19.55 -12.02
N ARG A 148 5.75 -19.18 -11.84
CA ARG A 148 6.73 -20.01 -11.11
C ARG A 148 6.32 -20.23 -9.67
N SER A 149 5.92 -19.16 -8.96
CA SER A 149 5.45 -19.27 -7.57
C SER A 149 4.23 -20.20 -7.44
N ARG A 150 3.32 -20.15 -8.41
CA ARG A 150 2.18 -21.10 -8.48
C ARG A 150 2.63 -22.53 -8.73
N ALA A 151 3.63 -22.75 -9.60
CA ALA A 151 4.21 -24.07 -9.85
C ALA A 151 4.93 -24.65 -8.62
N GLU A 152 5.41 -23.78 -7.72
CA GLU A 152 5.98 -24.14 -6.41
C GLU A 152 4.89 -24.42 -5.34
N GLY A 153 3.60 -24.33 -5.70
CA GLY A 153 2.48 -24.63 -4.81
C GLY A 153 1.96 -23.42 -4.02
N LEU A 154 2.41 -22.20 -4.31
CA LEU A 154 1.85 -21.01 -3.67
C LEU A 154 0.55 -20.57 -4.36
N ASP A 155 -0.45 -20.19 -3.60
CA ASP A 155 -1.67 -19.59 -4.12
C ASP A 155 -1.47 -18.07 -4.30
N VAL A 156 -1.05 -17.69 -5.51
CA VAL A 156 -0.78 -16.29 -5.89
C VAL A 156 -1.63 -15.92 -7.09
N ALA A 157 -2.38 -14.84 -6.97
CA ALA A 157 -3.17 -14.24 -8.04
C ALA A 157 -2.89 -12.74 -8.16
N SER A 158 -3.35 -12.14 -9.24
CA SER A 158 -3.29 -10.69 -9.44
C SER A 158 -4.53 -10.20 -10.17
N ASP A 159 -4.86 -8.94 -9.97
CA ASP A 159 -5.86 -8.22 -10.77
C ASP A 159 -5.21 -7.05 -11.53
N GLN A 160 -5.95 -6.47 -12.46
CA GLN A 160 -5.50 -5.35 -13.29
C GLN A 160 -6.72 -4.53 -13.70
N TYR A 161 -6.57 -3.21 -13.81
CA TYR A 161 -7.56 -2.33 -14.40
C TYR A 161 -7.20 -2.01 -15.87
N PRO A 162 -8.20 -1.72 -16.74
CA PRO A 162 -7.99 -1.54 -18.18
C PRO A 162 -7.72 -0.08 -18.56
N TYR A 163 -6.95 0.66 -17.75
CA TYR A 163 -6.64 2.08 -17.99
C TYR A 163 -5.14 2.29 -18.15
N THR A 164 -4.76 3.29 -18.97
CA THR A 164 -3.36 3.70 -19.18
C THR A 164 -2.88 4.74 -18.17
N ALA A 165 -3.72 5.12 -17.23
CA ALA A 165 -3.41 6.05 -16.14
C ALA A 165 -3.69 5.39 -14.79
N THR A 166 -3.01 5.87 -13.76
CA THR A 166 -3.23 5.49 -12.36
C THR A 166 -3.63 6.72 -11.55
N SER A 167 -4.31 6.53 -10.42
CA SER A 167 -4.72 7.62 -9.56
C SER A 167 -4.31 7.35 -8.11
N THR A 168 -3.77 8.38 -7.46
CA THR A 168 -3.42 8.33 -6.04
C THR A 168 -3.40 9.74 -5.44
N GLY A 169 -3.30 9.83 -4.11
CA GLY A 169 -3.13 11.12 -3.43
C GLY A 169 -1.78 11.75 -3.75
N LEU A 170 -1.75 13.06 -3.97
CA LEU A 170 -0.55 13.80 -4.38
C LEU A 170 0.62 13.60 -3.39
N SER A 171 0.35 13.62 -2.08
CA SER A 171 1.38 13.35 -1.08
C SER A 171 1.99 11.95 -1.19
N GLY A 172 1.19 10.93 -1.50
CA GLY A 172 1.67 9.58 -1.78
C GLY A 172 2.48 9.51 -3.07
N ALA A 173 2.13 10.32 -4.09
CA ALA A 173 2.81 10.34 -5.36
C ALA A 173 4.21 10.98 -5.27
N ILE A 174 4.33 12.15 -4.68
CA ILE A 174 5.54 12.98 -4.82
C ILE A 174 6.26 13.31 -3.51
N PHE A 175 5.62 13.18 -2.34
CA PHE A 175 6.31 13.49 -1.08
C PHE A 175 7.27 12.36 -0.68
N PRO A 176 8.51 12.68 -0.31
CA PRO A 176 9.42 11.69 0.24
C PRO A 176 8.87 11.05 1.50
N ARG A 177 9.09 9.74 1.69
CA ARG A 177 8.58 8.99 2.85
C ARG A 177 9.02 9.58 4.19
N TRP A 178 10.27 10.05 4.29
CA TRP A 178 10.79 10.66 5.51
C TRP A 178 10.00 11.91 5.96
N SER A 179 9.37 12.64 5.01
CA SER A 179 8.60 13.84 5.34
C SER A 179 7.24 13.53 5.99
N GLN A 180 6.80 12.29 5.91
CA GLN A 180 5.49 11.84 6.40
C GLN A 180 5.57 11.19 7.80
N VAL A 181 6.77 11.07 8.38
CA VAL A 181 6.97 10.57 9.74
C VAL A 181 6.25 11.47 10.74
N GLY A 182 5.52 10.88 11.68
CA GLY A 182 4.66 11.58 12.62
C GLY A 182 3.29 11.99 12.07
N GLY A 183 3.03 11.73 10.79
CA GLY A 183 1.74 11.97 10.14
C GLY A 183 1.49 13.40 9.71
N ARG A 184 0.26 13.67 9.30
CA ARG A 184 -0.13 14.93 8.64
C ARG A 184 0.09 16.18 9.53
N GLU A 185 -0.24 16.09 10.80
CA GLU A 185 -0.12 17.25 11.72
C GLU A 185 1.33 17.68 11.89
N ILE A 186 2.22 16.69 12.06
CA ILE A 186 3.66 16.94 12.18
C ILE A 186 4.22 17.50 10.86
N LEU A 187 3.81 16.94 9.72
CA LEU A 187 4.18 17.47 8.40
C LEU A 187 3.79 18.95 8.28
N ILE A 188 2.53 19.30 8.58
CA ILE A 188 2.05 20.69 8.50
C ILE A 188 2.86 21.60 9.43
N LYS A 189 3.12 21.17 10.67
CA LYS A 189 3.95 21.90 11.61
C LYS A 189 5.36 22.15 11.07
N ASN A 190 5.98 21.12 10.49
CA ASN A 190 7.33 21.20 9.93
C ASN A 190 7.42 22.10 8.70
N LEU A 191 6.32 22.34 7.98
CA LEU A 191 6.29 23.29 6.86
C LEU A 191 6.53 24.73 7.28
N SER A 192 6.47 25.10 8.56
CA SER A 192 6.91 26.42 9.05
C SER A 192 8.43 26.56 9.06
N ASP A 193 9.20 25.46 9.14
CA ASP A 193 10.66 25.47 9.10
C ASP A 193 11.18 25.60 7.66
N LYS A 194 12.03 26.58 7.42
CA LYS A 194 12.64 26.85 6.11
C LYS A 194 13.58 25.73 5.65
N ALA A 195 14.35 25.12 6.56
CA ALA A 195 15.27 24.05 6.22
C ALA A 195 14.50 22.78 5.81
N PHE A 196 13.42 22.47 6.54
CA PHE A 196 12.52 21.38 6.19
C PHE A 196 11.87 21.59 4.81
N ARG A 197 11.34 22.81 4.54
CA ARG A 197 10.74 23.10 3.21
C ARG A 197 11.75 22.95 2.09
N ASN A 198 12.97 23.44 2.25
CA ASN A 198 14.01 23.30 1.22
C ASN A 198 14.32 21.83 0.95
N ARG A 199 14.52 21.03 1.98
CA ARG A 199 14.76 19.59 1.84
C ARG A 199 13.56 18.87 1.21
N LEU A 200 12.34 19.24 1.60
CA LEU A 200 11.12 18.68 1.03
C LEU A 200 11.00 19.00 -0.46
N HIS A 201 11.28 20.25 -0.85
CA HIS A 201 11.26 20.68 -2.24
C HIS A 201 12.23 19.86 -3.11
N GLU A 202 13.47 19.67 -2.66
CA GLU A 202 14.43 18.83 -3.38
C GLU A 202 13.94 17.39 -3.51
N GLY A 203 13.40 16.80 -2.45
CA GLY A 203 12.87 15.44 -2.50
C GLY A 203 11.63 15.30 -3.38
N ILE A 204 10.78 16.33 -3.45
CA ILE A 204 9.65 16.36 -4.41
C ILE A 204 10.16 16.41 -5.84
N LYS A 205 11.15 17.25 -6.12
CA LYS A 205 11.78 17.36 -7.43
C LYS A 205 12.37 16.02 -7.89
N GLU A 206 13.14 15.36 -7.03
CA GLU A 206 13.68 14.02 -7.31
C GLU A 206 12.58 13.01 -7.64
N ASN A 207 11.46 13.04 -6.89
CA ASN A 207 10.34 12.13 -7.13
C ASN A 207 9.59 12.46 -8.44
N LEU A 208 9.48 13.72 -8.82
CA LEU A 208 8.93 14.13 -10.11
C LEU A 208 9.82 13.66 -11.26
N ASP A 209 11.14 13.89 -11.17
CA ASP A 209 12.11 13.46 -12.19
C ASP A 209 12.08 11.94 -12.42
N ARG A 210 11.90 11.14 -11.34
CA ARG A 210 11.74 9.68 -11.43
C ARG A 210 10.45 9.25 -12.14
N ARG A 211 9.40 10.07 -12.10
CA ARG A 211 8.11 9.82 -12.76
C ARG A 211 8.07 10.27 -14.23
N GLY A 212 9.06 11.02 -14.65
CA GLY A 212 9.16 11.62 -15.98
C GLY A 212 9.18 13.14 -15.85
N SER A 213 8.05 13.76 -15.58
CA SER A 213 7.94 15.21 -15.35
C SER A 213 6.66 15.56 -14.60
N ALA A 214 6.49 16.83 -14.24
CA ALA A 214 5.21 17.31 -13.70
C ALA A 214 4.07 17.18 -14.72
N GLU A 215 4.37 17.27 -16.01
CA GLU A 215 3.41 17.13 -17.12
C GLU A 215 2.77 15.73 -17.20
N ASP A 216 3.43 14.71 -16.63
CA ASP A 216 2.90 13.34 -16.53
C ASP A 216 1.92 13.17 -15.36
N ILE A 217 1.68 14.23 -14.56
CA ILE A 217 0.80 14.21 -13.38
C ILE A 217 -0.31 15.23 -13.58
N VAL A 218 -1.54 14.74 -13.64
CA VAL A 218 -2.74 15.61 -13.77
C VAL A 218 -3.53 15.60 -12.47
N ILE A 219 -3.95 16.77 -12.02
CA ILE A 219 -4.82 16.93 -10.85
C ILE A 219 -6.22 16.45 -11.22
N ALA A 220 -6.57 15.23 -10.82
CA ALA A 220 -7.88 14.64 -11.13
C ALA A 220 -9.02 15.25 -10.31
N ARG A 221 -8.74 15.65 -9.06
CA ARG A 221 -9.72 16.26 -8.16
C ARG A 221 -9.04 17.08 -7.06
N TYR A 222 -9.53 18.32 -6.85
CA TYR A 222 -9.08 19.17 -5.75
C TYR A 222 -10.22 20.03 -5.21
N VAL A 223 -10.94 19.49 -4.24
CA VAL A 223 -12.16 20.11 -3.68
C VAL A 223 -11.99 21.57 -3.18
N PRO A 224 -10.85 21.95 -2.53
CA PRO A 224 -10.66 23.33 -2.08
C PRO A 224 -10.61 24.37 -3.23
N ASN A 225 -10.06 23.98 -4.38
CA ASN A 225 -9.95 24.84 -5.57
C ASN A 225 -10.17 24.00 -6.85
N PRO A 226 -11.44 23.78 -7.24
CA PRO A 226 -11.77 22.96 -8.42
C PRO A 226 -11.17 23.46 -9.74
N GLU A 227 -10.79 24.74 -9.82
CA GLU A 227 -10.11 25.31 -10.99
C GLU A 227 -8.73 24.68 -11.28
N PHE A 228 -8.15 23.93 -10.34
CA PHE A 228 -6.90 23.20 -10.58
C PHE A 228 -7.12 21.82 -11.19
N GLU A 229 -8.36 21.35 -11.25
CA GLU A 229 -8.68 20.05 -11.84
C GLU A 229 -8.39 20.08 -13.35
N GLY A 230 -7.68 19.08 -13.84
CA GLY A 230 -7.22 19.00 -15.23
C GLY A 230 -5.88 19.70 -15.51
N LEU A 231 -5.34 20.43 -14.54
CA LEU A 231 -3.98 21.02 -14.65
C LEU A 231 -2.90 20.02 -14.25
N ASN A 232 -1.68 20.28 -14.68
CA ASN A 232 -0.46 19.53 -14.40
C ASN A 232 0.62 20.40 -13.76
#